data_67883361727b834ae8cdf1ab0553a2b3
#
_entry.id   67883361727b834ae8cdf1ab0553a2b3
#
_cell.length_a   1.000
_cell.length_b   1.000
_cell.length_c   1.000
_cell.angle_alpha   90.00
_cell.angle_beta   90.00
_cell.angle_gamma   90.00
#
_symmetry.space_group_name_H-M   'P 1'
#
loop_
_entity.id
_entity.type
_entity.pdbx_description
1 polymer ?
#
loop_
_entity_poly.entity_id
_entity_poly.type
_entity_poly.pdbx_seq_one_letter_code
_entity_poly.pdbx_strand_id
1 'polypeptide(L)'
;MAKKARRPAKTRIEDVAKVAGVSLATVSRVATGSDRVSPALRGRVLKAASELNFELNGKGKAKIIAFILANRDVFNPFHAAVLVGAEAYCASRDCGLLFLSMHYGSNVPWQNLHLPAILERPSPIGAVILAGKNSQNLLDLFTDKGISFVVMGNNVVGNWRQEEYSALQFDDIEGAYDATRYLHSLGHCDIWYVGNCQMPWFERRYDGYCRAMREMGLPPLLNDFESEGEDLGYLATKSILKTGASVTAICAGDDMAARGVYKAIHEAGHLIPQDISVVGFNDTEAASLNPPLTSVRVFTEQIGRGMAALAFERISRPDLQPEVITIPTQLVRRESCRPLLHLETAPLEARVSAK
;
A
#
# COMPACT_ATOMS: atom_id res chain seq x y z
N MET A 1 25.74 36.59 45.86
CA MET A 1 25.32 37.09 44.53
C MET A 1 25.98 36.26 43.45
N ALA A 2 25.27 35.29 42.88
CA ALA A 2 25.78 34.39 41.85
C ALA A 2 25.60 35.05 40.47
N LYS A 3 26.69 35.24 39.73
CA LYS A 3 26.69 35.73 38.35
C LYS A 3 25.96 34.72 37.45
N LYS A 4 24.81 35.14 36.87
CA LYS A 4 24.14 34.42 35.78
C LYS A 4 25.12 34.22 34.61
N ALA A 5 25.49 32.99 34.30
CA ALA A 5 26.26 32.66 33.11
C ALA A 5 25.45 33.07 31.87
N ARG A 6 26.03 33.94 31.04
CA ARG A 6 25.49 34.33 29.73
C ARG A 6 25.44 33.06 28.85
N ARG A 7 24.25 32.67 28.35
CA ARG A 7 24.13 31.68 27.28
C ARG A 7 25.00 32.12 26.09
N PRO A 8 25.79 31.22 25.50
CA PRO A 8 26.58 31.57 24.32
C PRO A 8 25.65 32.07 23.20
N ALA A 9 26.04 33.15 22.55
CA ALA A 9 25.29 33.75 21.44
C ALA A 9 25.18 32.71 20.31
N LYS A 10 23.96 32.49 19.79
CA LYS A 10 23.71 31.56 18.70
C LYS A 10 24.43 32.05 17.45
N THR A 11 25.39 31.27 16.93
CA THR A 11 26.15 31.58 15.70
C THR A 11 25.17 31.86 14.54
N ARG A 12 25.43 32.90 13.77
CA ARG A 12 24.59 33.33 12.65
C ARG A 12 25.33 33.15 11.32
N ILE A 13 24.61 33.16 10.23
CA ILE A 13 25.15 33.03 8.87
C ILE A 13 26.11 34.18 8.52
N GLU A 14 25.89 35.35 9.13
CA GLU A 14 26.77 36.52 9.04
C GLU A 14 28.15 36.23 9.63
N ASP A 15 28.22 35.44 10.71
CA ASP A 15 29.49 35.09 11.37
C ASP A 15 30.30 34.17 10.45
N VAL A 16 29.62 33.21 9.74
CA VAL A 16 30.26 32.36 8.73
C VAL A 16 30.82 33.20 7.57
N ALA A 17 30.04 34.13 7.07
CA ALA A 17 30.46 35.02 5.98
C ALA A 17 31.72 35.81 6.36
N LYS A 18 31.77 36.34 7.60
CA LYS A 18 32.88 37.09 8.15
C LYS A 18 34.14 36.20 8.29
N VAL A 19 34.02 35.02 8.87
CA VAL A 19 35.15 34.09 9.05
C VAL A 19 35.66 33.55 7.70
N ALA A 20 34.77 33.25 6.79
CA ALA A 20 35.11 32.77 5.43
C ALA A 20 35.68 33.91 4.54
N GLY A 21 35.54 35.20 4.93
CA GLY A 21 35.94 36.34 4.13
C GLY A 21 35.20 36.44 2.80
N VAL A 22 33.89 36.22 2.80
CA VAL A 22 33.02 36.25 1.62
C VAL A 22 31.72 37.00 1.90
N SER A 23 30.97 37.33 0.84
CA SER A 23 29.66 37.97 1.01
C SER A 23 28.61 36.99 1.54
N LEU A 24 27.58 37.52 2.22
CA LEU A 24 26.42 36.72 2.65
C LEU A 24 25.77 35.96 1.51
N ALA A 25 25.71 36.59 0.32
CA ALA A 25 25.19 35.96 -0.90
C ALA A 25 26.05 34.77 -1.34
N THR A 26 27.37 34.81 -1.13
CA THR A 26 28.26 33.68 -1.41
C THR A 26 28.03 32.53 -0.45
N VAL A 27 27.88 32.80 0.85
CA VAL A 27 27.52 31.79 1.86
C VAL A 27 26.15 31.14 1.52
N SER A 28 25.17 31.96 1.18
CA SER A 28 23.84 31.47 0.76
C SER A 28 23.91 30.57 -0.48
N ARG A 29 24.72 30.94 -1.50
CA ARG A 29 24.92 30.12 -2.70
C ARG A 29 25.65 28.81 -2.41
N VAL A 30 26.64 28.82 -1.51
CA VAL A 30 27.29 27.57 -1.07
C VAL A 30 26.31 26.70 -0.32
N ALA A 31 25.51 27.28 0.56
CA ALA A 31 24.47 26.62 1.32
C ALA A 31 23.39 25.99 0.42
N THR A 32 23.06 26.62 -0.73
CA THR A 32 22.09 26.10 -1.70
C THR A 32 22.69 25.17 -2.76
N GLY A 33 23.99 24.83 -2.68
CA GLY A 33 24.64 23.94 -3.63
C GLY A 33 24.90 24.54 -5.02
N SER A 34 24.78 25.85 -5.20
CA SER A 34 24.89 26.52 -6.50
C SER A 34 26.25 26.27 -7.19
N ASP A 35 26.23 25.85 -8.47
CA ASP A 35 27.43 25.65 -9.29
C ASP A 35 28.15 26.95 -9.67
N ARG A 36 27.56 28.11 -9.38
CA ARG A 36 28.14 29.43 -9.63
C ARG A 36 29.19 29.88 -8.61
N VAL A 37 29.59 28.99 -7.69
CA VAL A 37 30.62 29.25 -6.68
C VAL A 37 31.82 28.37 -6.95
N SER A 38 32.99 28.99 -7.09
CA SER A 38 34.23 28.26 -7.34
C SER A 38 34.55 27.26 -6.20
N PRO A 39 35.21 26.11 -6.50
CA PRO A 39 35.56 25.12 -5.50
C PRO A 39 36.38 25.71 -4.33
N ALA A 40 37.26 26.65 -4.60
CA ALA A 40 38.09 27.32 -3.59
C ALA A 40 37.24 28.17 -2.59
N LEU A 41 36.27 28.94 -3.10
CA LEU A 41 35.33 29.69 -2.27
C LEU A 41 34.42 28.80 -1.46
N ARG A 42 33.93 27.70 -2.09
CA ARG A 42 33.12 26.66 -1.41
C ARG A 42 33.90 26.05 -0.24
N GLY A 43 35.15 25.66 -0.44
CA GLY A 43 36.02 25.11 0.61
C GLY A 43 36.22 26.06 1.78
N ARG A 44 36.42 27.37 1.52
CA ARG A 44 36.57 28.40 2.57
C ARG A 44 35.30 28.53 3.42
N VAL A 45 34.12 28.55 2.79
CA VAL A 45 32.83 28.66 3.48
C VAL A 45 32.55 27.42 4.32
N LEU A 46 32.79 26.20 3.78
CA LEU A 46 32.58 24.95 4.51
C LEU A 46 33.52 24.84 5.73
N LYS A 47 34.78 25.27 5.58
CA LYS A 47 35.77 25.31 6.68
C LYS A 47 35.32 26.27 7.78
N ALA A 48 34.93 27.50 7.45
CA ALA A 48 34.46 28.49 8.38
C ALA A 48 33.18 28.02 9.12
N ALA A 49 32.26 27.38 8.42
CA ALA A 49 31.06 26.81 9.03
C ALA A 49 31.40 25.73 10.04
N SER A 50 32.35 24.82 9.70
CA SER A 50 32.82 23.76 10.60
C SER A 50 33.50 24.34 11.85
N GLU A 51 34.36 25.33 11.70
CA GLU A 51 35.05 26.02 12.82
C GLU A 51 34.08 26.67 13.80
N LEU A 52 32.96 27.19 13.28
CA LEU A 52 31.93 27.86 14.07
C LEU A 52 30.84 26.91 14.56
N ASN A 53 30.92 25.60 14.32
CA ASN A 53 29.86 24.63 14.52
C ASN A 53 28.51 25.11 13.95
N PHE A 54 28.58 25.81 12.80
CA PHE A 54 27.41 26.35 12.13
C PHE A 54 26.99 25.42 11.00
N GLU A 55 25.80 24.85 11.10
CA GLU A 55 25.22 24.10 9.99
C GLU A 55 24.80 25.10 8.90
N LEU A 56 25.48 25.04 7.75
CA LEU A 56 25.03 25.74 6.55
C LEU A 56 23.72 25.14 6.05
N ASN A 57 22.63 25.54 6.69
CA ASN A 57 21.28 25.18 6.27
C ASN A 57 20.95 25.89 4.94
N GLY A 58 21.58 25.45 3.85
CA GLY A 58 21.11 25.77 2.52
C GLY A 58 19.77 25.10 2.27
N LYS A 59 18.96 25.65 1.39
CA LYS A 59 17.74 25.04 0.81
C LYS A 59 18.05 23.75 0.03
N GLY A 60 19.09 22.99 0.41
CA GLY A 60 19.55 21.73 -0.12
C GLY A 60 19.76 20.71 1.00
N LYS A 61 18.93 20.71 2.08
CA LYS A 61 18.83 19.50 2.90
C LYS A 61 18.41 18.40 1.96
N ALA A 62 19.17 17.31 1.94
CA ALA A 62 18.75 16.10 1.26
C ALA A 62 17.29 15.85 1.64
N LYS A 63 16.41 15.82 0.64
CA LYS A 63 15.01 15.54 0.90
C LYS A 63 14.95 14.08 1.30
N ILE A 64 14.48 13.81 2.50
CA ILE A 64 14.30 12.44 3.01
C ILE A 64 12.80 12.21 3.18
N ILE A 65 12.30 11.15 2.59
CA ILE A 65 10.95 10.64 2.80
C ILE A 65 11.08 9.41 3.68
N ALA A 66 10.27 9.30 4.74
CA ALA A 66 10.15 8.08 5.50
C ALA A 66 9.00 7.23 4.93
N PHE A 67 9.27 5.98 4.62
CA PHE A 67 8.27 4.96 4.33
C PHE A 67 8.00 4.18 5.61
N ILE A 68 6.83 4.36 6.19
CA ILE A 68 6.42 3.66 7.41
C ILE A 68 5.49 2.53 7.03
N LEU A 69 5.91 1.30 7.34
CA LEU A 69 5.07 0.12 7.26
C LEU A 69 4.44 -0.14 8.63
N ALA A 70 3.17 0.23 8.77
CA ALA A 70 2.45 0.10 10.04
C ALA A 70 1.70 -1.23 10.13
N ASN A 71 1.88 -1.95 11.24
CA ASN A 71 1.12 -3.16 11.59
C ASN A 71 1.11 -4.25 10.49
N ARG A 72 2.21 -4.37 9.75
CA ARG A 72 2.40 -5.35 8.68
C ARG A 72 3.83 -5.86 8.66
N ASP A 73 4.00 -7.08 8.13
CA ASP A 73 5.31 -7.66 7.87
C ASP A 73 5.93 -7.08 6.59
N VAL A 74 7.22 -6.79 6.64
CA VAL A 74 8.00 -6.31 5.48
C VAL A 74 8.06 -7.33 4.35
N PHE A 75 7.96 -8.60 4.65
CA PHE A 75 7.96 -9.68 3.67
C PHE A 75 6.62 -9.85 2.94
N ASN A 76 5.58 -9.10 3.30
CA ASN A 76 4.34 -9.12 2.54
C ASN A 76 4.59 -8.61 1.10
N PRO A 77 4.34 -9.44 0.06
CA PRO A 77 4.71 -9.12 -1.32
C PRO A 77 4.09 -7.82 -1.85
N PHE A 78 2.86 -7.53 -1.44
CA PHE A 78 2.16 -6.31 -1.82
C PHE A 78 2.90 -5.06 -1.33
N HIS A 79 3.23 -5.00 -0.04
CA HIS A 79 3.90 -3.84 0.54
C HIS A 79 5.36 -3.72 0.09
N ALA A 80 6.03 -4.85 -0.15
CA ALA A 80 7.37 -4.86 -0.72
C ALA A 80 7.40 -4.21 -2.12
N ALA A 81 6.43 -4.53 -2.98
CA ALA A 81 6.33 -3.94 -4.31
C ALA A 81 5.98 -2.43 -4.28
N VAL A 82 5.14 -2.00 -3.33
CA VAL A 82 4.88 -0.56 -3.10
C VAL A 82 6.16 0.16 -2.66
N LEU A 83 6.95 -0.43 -1.77
CA LEU A 83 8.24 0.14 -1.33
C LEU A 83 9.21 0.28 -2.51
N VAL A 84 9.32 -0.72 -3.39
CA VAL A 84 10.15 -0.66 -4.61
C VAL A 84 9.74 0.52 -5.50
N GLY A 85 8.43 0.74 -5.68
CA GLY A 85 7.92 1.88 -6.45
C GLY A 85 8.30 3.23 -5.82
N ALA A 86 8.18 3.35 -4.50
CA ALA A 86 8.55 4.57 -3.77
C ALA A 86 10.06 4.84 -3.84
N GLU A 87 10.89 3.79 -3.68
CA GLU A 87 12.34 3.87 -3.80
C GLU A 87 12.76 4.36 -5.18
N ALA A 88 12.23 3.74 -6.24
CA ALA A 88 12.55 4.11 -7.62
C ALA A 88 12.18 5.57 -7.95
N TYR A 89 11.10 6.11 -7.37
CA TYR A 89 10.79 7.53 -7.50
C TYR A 89 11.80 8.39 -6.76
N CYS A 90 12.12 8.08 -5.50
CA CYS A 90 13.05 8.83 -4.68
C CYS A 90 14.44 8.87 -5.32
N ALA A 91 14.93 7.73 -5.81
CA ALA A 91 16.21 7.63 -6.54
C ALA A 91 16.25 8.54 -7.78
N SER A 92 15.13 8.62 -8.54
CA SER A 92 15.03 9.49 -9.73
C SER A 92 15.04 10.99 -9.41
N ARG A 93 14.88 11.39 -8.15
CA ARG A 93 14.75 12.78 -7.68
C ARG A 93 15.83 13.23 -6.71
N ASP A 94 16.90 12.45 -6.55
CA ASP A 94 17.95 12.70 -5.56
C ASP A 94 17.35 12.92 -4.15
N CYS A 95 16.41 12.04 -3.80
CA CYS A 95 15.71 12.02 -2.52
C CYS A 95 16.07 10.75 -1.76
N GLY A 96 16.42 10.86 -0.48
CA GLY A 96 16.62 9.69 0.37
C GLY A 96 15.28 9.04 0.75
N LEU A 97 15.23 7.69 0.76
CA LEU A 97 14.11 6.95 1.32
C LEU A 97 14.57 6.23 2.60
N LEU A 98 13.88 6.45 3.70
CA LEU A 98 14.11 5.77 4.97
C LEU A 98 12.95 4.81 5.24
N PHE A 99 13.22 3.52 5.36
CA PHE A 99 12.24 2.53 5.78
C PHE A 99 12.14 2.45 7.29
N LEU A 100 10.92 2.47 7.82
CA LEU A 100 10.60 2.28 9.24
C LEU A 100 9.46 1.27 9.38
N SER A 101 9.58 0.34 10.33
CA SER A 101 8.47 -0.51 10.76
C SER A 101 7.89 0.03 12.07
N MET A 102 6.57 0.02 12.19
CA MET A 102 5.88 0.53 13.37
C MET A 102 4.68 -0.37 13.72
N HIS A 103 4.56 -0.74 15.00
CA HIS A 103 3.41 -1.48 15.52
C HIS A 103 2.70 -0.67 16.59
N TYR A 104 1.38 -0.57 16.49
CA TYR A 104 0.56 0.16 17.44
C TYR A 104 -0.88 -0.37 17.43
N GLY A 105 -1.63 -0.12 18.51
CA GLY A 105 -3.04 -0.47 18.62
C GLY A 105 -3.94 0.57 17.97
N SER A 106 -4.89 0.17 17.13
CA SER A 106 -5.84 1.07 16.47
C SER A 106 -6.82 1.74 17.43
N ASN A 107 -7.03 1.16 18.60
CA ASN A 107 -7.90 1.65 19.67
C ASN A 107 -7.17 2.45 20.76
N VAL A 108 -5.84 2.60 20.66
CA VAL A 108 -5.06 3.42 21.58
C VAL A 108 -5.29 4.89 21.28
N PRO A 109 -5.62 5.76 22.26
CA PRO A 109 -5.69 7.20 22.04
C PRO A 109 -4.39 7.73 21.44
N TRP A 110 -4.50 8.61 20.42
CA TRP A 110 -3.33 9.12 19.69
C TRP A 110 -2.28 9.80 20.60
N GLN A 111 -2.72 10.40 21.71
CA GLN A 111 -1.83 11.03 22.71
C GLN A 111 -0.89 10.03 23.40
N ASN A 112 -1.26 8.75 23.40
CA ASN A 112 -0.50 7.66 24.00
C ASN A 112 0.32 6.87 22.97
N LEU A 113 0.27 7.25 21.71
CA LEU A 113 1.11 6.67 20.66
C LEU A 113 2.49 7.33 20.67
N HIS A 114 3.51 6.54 20.41
CA HIS A 114 4.90 7.00 20.32
C HIS A 114 5.43 6.86 18.91
N LEU A 115 5.98 7.93 18.37
CA LEU A 115 6.67 7.88 17.09
C LEU A 115 8.13 7.45 17.28
N PRO A 116 8.74 6.83 16.25
CA PRO A 116 10.19 6.68 16.21
C PRO A 116 10.91 8.01 16.43
N ALA A 117 11.94 8.04 17.27
CA ALA A 117 12.63 9.27 17.67
C ALA A 117 13.14 10.11 16.48
N ILE A 118 13.45 9.47 15.34
CA ILE A 118 13.90 10.16 14.13
C ILE A 118 12.80 11.04 13.48
N LEU A 119 11.53 10.79 13.79
CA LEU A 119 10.39 11.61 13.35
C LEU A 119 10.12 12.76 14.30
N GLU A 120 10.66 12.74 15.51
CA GLU A 120 10.52 13.85 16.45
C GLU A 120 11.38 15.04 16.01
N ARG A 121 10.86 16.23 16.24
CA ARG A 121 11.57 17.46 15.81
C ARG A 121 12.72 17.83 16.73
N PRO A 122 13.86 18.29 16.17
CA PRO A 122 14.15 18.55 14.76
C PRO A 122 14.44 17.27 13.96
N SER A 123 13.65 16.97 12.92
CA SER A 123 13.77 15.78 12.09
C SER A 123 14.39 16.12 10.73
N PRO A 124 15.28 15.27 10.17
CA PRO A 124 15.75 15.40 8.79
C PRO A 124 14.68 15.00 7.76
N ILE A 125 13.60 14.33 8.20
CA ILE A 125 12.53 13.81 7.34
C ILE A 125 11.59 14.94 6.95
N GLY A 126 11.39 15.10 5.65
CA GLY A 126 10.53 16.14 5.09
C GLY A 126 9.07 15.74 4.96
N ALA A 127 8.80 14.48 4.68
CA ALA A 127 7.45 13.92 4.59
C ALA A 127 7.46 12.40 4.85
N VAL A 128 6.27 11.84 5.06
CA VAL A 128 6.07 10.43 5.40
C VAL A 128 5.08 9.78 4.43
N ILE A 129 5.38 8.56 4.04
CA ILE A 129 4.45 7.62 3.38
C ILE A 129 3.94 6.65 4.43
N LEU A 130 2.64 6.61 4.68
CA LEU A 130 1.99 5.66 5.58
C LEU A 130 1.45 4.48 4.79
N ALA A 131 2.21 3.39 4.76
CA ALA A 131 1.81 2.11 4.20
C ALA A 131 1.44 1.11 5.33
N GLY A 132 1.00 -0.08 4.96
CA GLY A 132 0.57 -1.10 5.92
C GLY A 132 -0.87 -0.87 6.40
N LYS A 133 -1.20 -1.32 7.61
CA LYS A 133 -2.52 -1.20 8.21
C LYS A 133 -2.55 0.00 9.15
N ASN A 134 -3.20 1.07 8.72
CA ASN A 134 -3.29 2.34 9.44
C ASN A 134 -4.68 2.53 10.07
N SER A 135 -4.81 3.49 10.97
CA SER A 135 -6.07 3.90 11.59
C SER A 135 -6.05 5.39 11.96
N GLN A 136 -7.22 5.97 12.17
CA GLN A 136 -7.39 7.41 12.38
C GLN A 136 -6.48 7.96 13.50
N ASN A 137 -6.27 7.24 14.58
CA ASN A 137 -5.43 7.68 15.70
C ASN A 137 -3.97 7.95 15.30
N LEU A 138 -3.41 7.18 14.36
CA LEU A 138 -2.08 7.46 13.84
C LEU A 138 -2.08 8.72 12.96
N LEU A 139 -3.10 8.91 12.13
CA LEU A 139 -3.26 10.11 11.29
C LEU A 139 -3.39 11.37 12.16
N ASP A 140 -4.16 11.29 13.25
CA ASP A 140 -4.30 12.36 14.23
C ASP A 140 -2.97 12.73 14.89
N LEU A 141 -2.18 11.72 15.27
CA LEU A 141 -0.84 11.94 15.84
C LEU A 141 0.07 12.69 14.87
N PHE A 142 0.10 12.27 13.59
CA PHE A 142 0.93 12.95 12.57
C PHE A 142 0.46 14.39 12.34
N THR A 143 -0.86 14.60 12.35
CA THR A 143 -1.46 15.94 12.21
C THR A 143 -1.10 16.84 13.39
N ASP A 144 -1.26 16.35 14.64
CA ASP A 144 -0.89 17.08 15.86
C ASP A 144 0.59 17.48 15.88
N LYS A 145 1.46 16.56 15.47
CA LYS A 145 2.91 16.82 15.36
C LYS A 145 3.28 17.71 14.18
N GLY A 146 2.34 18.06 13.31
CA GLY A 146 2.60 18.82 12.09
C GLY A 146 3.59 18.13 11.15
N ILE A 147 3.58 16.81 11.09
CA ILE A 147 4.38 15.99 10.17
C ILE A 147 3.59 15.82 8.88
N SER A 148 4.17 16.18 7.76
CA SER A 148 3.55 16.02 6.45
C SER A 148 3.53 14.55 6.05
N PHE A 149 2.37 14.01 5.62
CA PHE A 149 2.25 12.61 5.22
C PHE A 149 1.27 12.39 4.06
N VAL A 150 1.41 11.21 3.45
CA VAL A 150 0.50 10.64 2.45
C VAL A 150 0.15 9.23 2.90
N VAL A 151 -1.13 8.86 2.84
CA VAL A 151 -1.59 7.55 3.32
C VAL A 151 -2.07 6.66 2.18
N MET A 152 -1.84 5.35 2.29
CA MET A 152 -2.49 4.34 1.46
C MET A 152 -3.93 4.16 1.93
N GLY A 153 -4.89 4.75 1.21
CA GLY A 153 -6.29 4.85 1.62
C GLY A 153 -6.98 3.50 1.80
N ASN A 154 -6.69 2.51 0.94
CA ASN A 154 -7.29 1.17 1.03
C ASN A 154 -7.03 0.45 2.36
N ASN A 155 -5.95 0.79 3.05
CA ASN A 155 -5.48 0.07 4.21
C ASN A 155 -5.70 0.82 5.54
N VAL A 156 -6.55 1.84 5.54
CA VAL A 156 -6.99 2.52 6.76
C VAL A 156 -8.19 1.78 7.33
N VAL A 157 -8.06 1.29 8.57
CA VAL A 157 -9.11 0.54 9.27
C VAL A 157 -10.00 1.46 10.09
N GLY A 158 -11.28 1.09 10.20
CA GLY A 158 -12.30 1.89 10.88
C GLY A 158 -12.70 3.14 10.12
N ASN A 159 -13.50 3.98 10.77
CA ASN A 159 -13.90 5.25 10.20
C ASN A 159 -12.74 6.24 10.22
N TRP A 160 -12.47 6.89 9.09
CA TRP A 160 -11.43 7.89 8.97
C TRP A 160 -11.88 9.06 8.09
N ARG A 161 -11.27 10.23 8.30
CA ARG A 161 -11.63 11.47 7.62
C ARG A 161 -10.82 11.61 6.33
N GLN A 162 -11.18 10.83 5.31
CA GLN A 162 -10.43 10.73 4.05
C GLN A 162 -10.16 12.09 3.40
N GLU A 163 -11.13 12.99 3.44
CA GLU A 163 -11.09 14.33 2.82
C GLU A 163 -10.05 15.27 3.48
N GLU A 164 -9.59 14.95 4.68
CA GLU A 164 -8.59 15.76 5.37
C GLU A 164 -7.15 15.40 4.99
N TYR A 165 -6.94 14.29 4.27
CA TYR A 165 -5.61 13.73 4.03
C TYR A 165 -5.34 13.46 2.56
N SER A 166 -4.07 13.68 2.13
CA SER A 166 -3.66 13.15 0.83
C SER A 166 -3.53 11.64 0.89
N ALA A 167 -4.26 11.00 0.01
CA ALA A 167 -4.30 9.55 -0.07
C ALA A 167 -4.10 9.06 -1.51
N LEU A 168 -3.47 7.91 -1.63
CA LEU A 168 -3.47 7.14 -2.86
C LEU A 168 -4.15 5.81 -2.59
N GLN A 169 -5.03 5.41 -3.49
CA GLN A 169 -5.81 4.18 -3.37
C GLN A 169 -5.99 3.53 -4.74
N PHE A 170 -6.50 2.31 -4.75
CA PHE A 170 -6.89 1.58 -5.95
C PHE A 170 -8.32 1.07 -5.81
N ASP A 171 -8.94 0.74 -6.96
CA ASP A 171 -10.34 0.38 -6.99
C ASP A 171 -10.56 -1.10 -6.68
N ASP A 172 -10.70 -1.42 -5.38
CA ASP A 172 -11.00 -2.76 -4.89
C ASP A 172 -12.36 -3.27 -5.39
N ILE A 173 -13.36 -2.36 -5.42
CA ILE A 173 -14.76 -2.71 -5.73
C ILE A 173 -14.87 -3.11 -7.20
N GLU A 174 -14.37 -2.26 -8.12
CA GLU A 174 -14.46 -2.53 -9.55
C GLU A 174 -13.64 -3.75 -9.95
N GLY A 175 -12.43 -3.91 -9.36
CA GLY A 175 -11.60 -5.08 -9.62
C GLY A 175 -12.28 -6.41 -9.23
N ALA A 176 -12.91 -6.46 -8.07
CA ALA A 176 -13.63 -7.66 -7.63
C ALA A 176 -14.92 -7.90 -8.42
N TYR A 177 -15.60 -6.82 -8.81
CA TYR A 177 -16.74 -6.89 -9.72
C TYR A 177 -16.35 -7.52 -11.06
N ASP A 178 -15.30 -7.04 -11.70
CA ASP A 178 -14.81 -7.57 -12.97
C ASP A 178 -14.37 -9.04 -12.88
N ALA A 179 -13.70 -9.41 -11.79
CA ALA A 179 -13.29 -10.80 -11.54
C ALA A 179 -14.49 -11.74 -11.43
N THR A 180 -15.53 -11.31 -10.71
CA THR A 180 -16.76 -12.10 -10.52
C THR A 180 -17.54 -12.21 -11.82
N ARG A 181 -17.67 -11.10 -12.57
CA ARG A 181 -18.30 -11.10 -13.91
C ARG A 181 -17.56 -12.01 -14.89
N TYR A 182 -16.24 -12.04 -14.81
CA TYR A 182 -15.44 -12.96 -15.64
C TYR A 182 -15.77 -14.42 -15.34
N LEU A 183 -15.82 -14.85 -14.07
CA LEU A 183 -16.21 -16.22 -13.72
C LEU A 183 -17.62 -16.56 -14.22
N HIS A 184 -18.56 -15.64 -14.06
CA HIS A 184 -19.91 -15.87 -14.59
C HIS A 184 -19.93 -15.98 -16.12
N SER A 185 -19.12 -15.20 -16.83
CA SER A 185 -19.00 -15.30 -18.30
C SER A 185 -18.47 -16.65 -18.77
N LEU A 186 -17.82 -17.40 -17.88
CA LEU A 186 -17.39 -18.79 -18.10
C LEU A 186 -18.46 -19.81 -17.72
N GLY A 187 -19.68 -19.38 -17.32
CA GLY A 187 -20.81 -20.22 -16.97
C GLY A 187 -20.89 -20.59 -15.49
N HIS A 188 -20.01 -20.08 -14.62
CA HIS A 188 -20.09 -20.35 -13.19
C HIS A 188 -21.24 -19.56 -12.54
N CYS A 189 -22.05 -20.26 -11.72
CA CYS A 189 -23.12 -19.67 -10.92
C CYS A 189 -22.89 -19.88 -9.42
N ASP A 190 -22.28 -21.01 -9.02
CA ASP A 190 -21.90 -21.31 -7.64
C ASP A 190 -20.49 -20.77 -7.37
N ILE A 191 -20.40 -19.44 -7.23
CA ILE A 191 -19.16 -18.70 -7.05
C ILE A 191 -19.07 -18.30 -5.59
N TRP A 192 -18.10 -18.82 -4.85
CA TRP A 192 -17.87 -18.47 -3.45
C TRP A 192 -16.85 -17.34 -3.31
N TYR A 193 -17.11 -16.40 -2.39
CA TYR A 193 -16.11 -15.45 -1.95
C TYR A 193 -15.45 -15.95 -0.65
N VAL A 194 -14.10 -15.88 -0.61
CA VAL A 194 -13.27 -16.25 0.54
C VAL A 194 -12.47 -15.04 0.97
N GLY A 195 -12.75 -14.51 2.17
CA GLY A 195 -12.10 -13.31 2.70
C GLY A 195 -12.34 -13.14 4.20
N ASN A 196 -11.68 -12.14 4.79
CA ASN A 196 -11.93 -11.66 6.15
C ASN A 196 -12.55 -10.26 6.06
N CYS A 197 -13.88 -10.19 6.02
CA CYS A 197 -14.62 -8.93 5.81
C CYS A 197 -14.54 -7.97 7.00
N GLN A 198 -13.87 -8.32 8.10
CA GLN A 198 -13.49 -7.35 9.13
C GLN A 198 -12.34 -6.43 8.67
N MET A 199 -11.64 -6.80 7.60
CA MET A 199 -10.59 -5.99 7.02
C MET A 199 -11.15 -5.18 5.83
N PRO A 200 -10.93 -3.86 5.78
CA PRO A 200 -11.60 -2.97 4.82
C PRO A 200 -11.29 -3.30 3.35
N TRP A 201 -10.12 -3.86 3.04
CA TRP A 201 -9.82 -4.30 1.67
C TRP A 201 -10.61 -5.54 1.27
N PHE A 202 -10.84 -6.51 2.15
CA PHE A 202 -11.69 -7.68 1.85
C PHE A 202 -13.16 -7.30 1.82
N GLU A 203 -13.62 -6.42 2.71
CA GLU A 203 -15.00 -5.89 2.71
C GLU A 203 -15.35 -5.21 1.38
N ARG A 204 -14.50 -4.28 0.88
CA ARG A 204 -14.74 -3.61 -0.41
C ARG A 204 -14.71 -4.59 -1.60
N ARG A 205 -13.81 -5.58 -1.60
CA ARG A 205 -13.80 -6.62 -2.62
C ARG A 205 -15.05 -7.49 -2.58
N TYR A 206 -15.53 -7.79 -1.37
CA TYR A 206 -16.80 -8.48 -1.18
C TYR A 206 -17.99 -7.65 -1.70
N ASP A 207 -17.98 -6.34 -1.50
CA ASP A 207 -18.99 -5.44 -2.06
C ASP A 207 -19.03 -5.50 -3.59
N GLY A 208 -17.87 -5.46 -4.25
CA GLY A 208 -17.76 -5.61 -5.70
C GLY A 208 -18.29 -6.97 -6.19
N TYR A 209 -17.90 -8.05 -5.51
CA TYR A 209 -18.42 -9.39 -5.75
C TYR A 209 -19.94 -9.45 -5.57
N CYS A 210 -20.48 -8.92 -4.47
CA CYS A 210 -21.92 -8.90 -4.21
C CYS A 210 -22.69 -8.12 -5.27
N ARG A 211 -22.14 -6.98 -5.73
CA ARG A 211 -22.74 -6.19 -6.82
C ARG A 211 -22.86 -7.05 -8.08
N ALA A 212 -21.81 -7.73 -8.48
CA ALA A 212 -21.82 -8.60 -9.65
C ALA A 212 -22.83 -9.75 -9.51
N MET A 213 -22.80 -10.48 -8.37
CA MET A 213 -23.73 -11.59 -8.13
C MET A 213 -25.21 -11.13 -8.21
N ARG A 214 -25.55 -10.02 -7.57
CA ARG A 214 -26.92 -9.48 -7.60
C ARG A 214 -27.39 -9.06 -9.00
N GLU A 215 -26.52 -8.41 -9.77
CA GLU A 215 -26.83 -8.03 -11.16
C GLU A 215 -27.07 -9.24 -12.06
N MET A 216 -26.45 -10.38 -11.73
CA MET A 216 -26.67 -11.65 -12.44
C MET A 216 -27.83 -12.47 -11.89
N GLY A 217 -28.56 -11.96 -10.88
CA GLY A 217 -29.69 -12.67 -10.23
C GLY A 217 -29.24 -13.85 -9.35
N LEU A 218 -27.98 -13.89 -8.93
CA LEU A 218 -27.39 -14.96 -8.13
C LEU A 218 -27.24 -14.54 -6.66
N PRO A 219 -27.44 -15.46 -5.70
CA PRO A 219 -27.19 -15.15 -4.29
C PRO A 219 -25.68 -15.08 -4.03
N PRO A 220 -25.21 -14.05 -3.30
CA PRO A 220 -23.83 -14.04 -2.82
C PRO A 220 -23.55 -15.20 -1.86
N LEU A 221 -22.44 -15.91 -2.07
CA LEU A 221 -21.98 -17.02 -1.24
C LEU A 221 -20.66 -16.62 -0.56
N LEU A 222 -20.70 -16.42 0.75
CA LEU A 222 -19.57 -15.95 1.55
C LEU A 222 -19.06 -17.05 2.48
N ASN A 223 -17.75 -17.23 2.52
CA ASN A 223 -17.08 -17.81 3.68
C ASN A 223 -16.16 -16.77 4.29
N ASP A 224 -16.68 -16.07 5.31
CA ASP A 224 -15.95 -15.09 6.11
C ASP A 224 -15.20 -15.83 7.21
N PHE A 225 -13.87 -15.71 7.18
CA PHE A 225 -13.02 -16.42 8.13
C PHE A 225 -12.01 -15.46 8.75
N GLU A 226 -11.99 -15.40 10.08
CA GLU A 226 -11.14 -14.48 10.85
C GLU A 226 -9.68 -14.98 10.89
N SER A 227 -9.01 -14.88 9.74
CA SER A 227 -7.59 -15.20 9.57
C SER A 227 -7.00 -14.32 8.47
N GLU A 228 -5.72 -14.49 8.16
CA GLU A 228 -5.01 -13.77 7.09
C GLU A 228 -4.14 -14.74 6.27
N GLY A 229 -3.78 -14.29 5.05
CA GLY A 229 -2.85 -15.01 4.18
C GLY A 229 -3.31 -16.41 3.77
N GLU A 230 -2.37 -17.36 3.72
CA GLU A 230 -2.62 -18.74 3.29
C GLU A 230 -3.63 -19.47 4.20
N ASP A 231 -3.53 -19.25 5.52
CA ASP A 231 -4.44 -19.91 6.48
C ASP A 231 -5.89 -19.50 6.28
N LEU A 232 -6.15 -18.23 5.94
CA LEU A 232 -7.48 -17.75 5.57
C LEU A 232 -8.07 -18.59 4.44
N GLY A 233 -7.37 -18.66 3.31
CA GLY A 233 -7.85 -19.40 2.14
C GLY A 233 -8.02 -20.88 2.38
N TYR A 234 -7.07 -21.47 3.09
CA TYR A 234 -7.07 -22.90 3.41
C TYR A 234 -8.26 -23.29 4.30
N LEU A 235 -8.43 -22.62 5.44
CA LEU A 235 -9.47 -22.96 6.41
C LEU A 235 -10.87 -22.67 5.88
N ALA A 236 -11.05 -21.53 5.20
CA ALA A 236 -12.31 -21.17 4.58
C ALA A 236 -12.73 -22.19 3.50
N THR A 237 -11.81 -22.59 2.62
CA THR A 237 -12.10 -23.56 1.57
C THR A 237 -12.39 -24.95 2.14
N LYS A 238 -11.63 -25.39 3.14
CA LYS A 238 -11.92 -26.65 3.86
C LYS A 238 -13.33 -26.63 4.46
N SER A 239 -13.76 -25.49 5.01
CA SER A 239 -15.11 -25.31 5.54
C SER A 239 -16.16 -25.46 4.43
N ILE A 240 -16.01 -24.79 3.28
CA ILE A 240 -16.91 -24.87 2.15
C ILE A 240 -17.05 -26.33 1.69
N LEU A 241 -15.93 -27.00 1.41
CA LEU A 241 -15.92 -28.38 0.88
C LEU A 241 -16.55 -29.39 1.83
N LYS A 242 -16.45 -29.19 3.17
CA LYS A 242 -17.07 -30.04 4.18
C LYS A 242 -18.60 -29.94 4.22
N THR A 243 -19.17 -28.81 3.82
CA THR A 243 -20.63 -28.64 3.83
C THR A 243 -21.35 -29.46 2.78
N GLY A 244 -20.64 -29.96 1.76
CA GLY A 244 -21.24 -30.57 0.56
C GLY A 244 -21.95 -29.56 -0.34
N ALA A 245 -21.79 -28.26 -0.10
CA ALA A 245 -22.35 -27.23 -0.95
C ALA A 245 -21.72 -27.28 -2.35
N SER A 246 -22.53 -26.92 -3.37
CA SER A 246 -22.00 -26.75 -4.72
C SER A 246 -20.97 -25.61 -4.75
N VAL A 247 -19.82 -25.88 -5.35
CA VAL A 247 -18.77 -24.91 -5.59
C VAL A 247 -18.12 -25.18 -6.94
N THR A 248 -18.25 -24.27 -7.87
CA THR A 248 -17.64 -24.37 -9.19
C THR A 248 -16.54 -23.33 -9.39
N ALA A 249 -16.57 -22.24 -8.61
CA ALA A 249 -15.54 -21.22 -8.63
C ALA A 249 -15.38 -20.54 -7.26
N ILE A 250 -14.17 -20.04 -7.00
CA ILE A 250 -13.83 -19.29 -5.80
C ILE A 250 -13.17 -17.95 -6.20
N CYS A 251 -13.73 -16.85 -5.70
CA CYS A 251 -13.09 -15.55 -5.63
C CYS A 251 -12.31 -15.46 -4.31
N ALA A 252 -11.01 -15.68 -4.34
CA ALA A 252 -10.15 -15.47 -3.18
C ALA A 252 -9.88 -13.99 -3.00
N GLY A 253 -9.98 -13.51 -1.77
CA GLY A 253 -9.86 -12.10 -1.45
C GLY A 253 -8.49 -11.48 -1.77
N ASP A 254 -7.40 -12.30 -1.78
CA ASP A 254 -6.09 -11.95 -2.32
C ASP A 254 -5.31 -13.19 -2.78
N ASP A 255 -4.12 -12.99 -3.37
CA ASP A 255 -3.30 -14.09 -3.90
C ASP A 255 -2.74 -14.99 -2.79
N MET A 256 -2.50 -14.45 -1.59
CA MET A 256 -2.05 -15.26 -0.45
C MET A 256 -3.17 -16.18 0.04
N ALA A 257 -4.40 -15.68 0.11
CA ALA A 257 -5.58 -16.52 0.37
C ALA A 257 -5.79 -17.54 -0.76
N ALA A 258 -5.61 -17.15 -2.04
CA ALA A 258 -5.70 -18.06 -3.16
C ALA A 258 -4.71 -19.24 -3.06
N ARG A 259 -3.51 -19.03 -2.53
CA ARG A 259 -2.54 -20.11 -2.25
C ARG A 259 -3.14 -21.14 -1.28
N GLY A 260 -3.79 -20.67 -0.21
CA GLY A 260 -4.48 -21.54 0.75
C GLY A 260 -5.68 -22.25 0.11
N VAL A 261 -6.44 -21.57 -0.77
CA VAL A 261 -7.53 -22.16 -1.56
C VAL A 261 -7.00 -23.32 -2.40
N TYR A 262 -5.90 -23.13 -3.14
CA TYR A 262 -5.25 -24.17 -3.95
C TYR A 262 -4.89 -25.40 -3.12
N LYS A 263 -4.25 -25.19 -1.98
CA LYS A 263 -3.87 -26.26 -1.06
C LYS A 263 -5.08 -27.07 -0.59
N ALA A 264 -6.14 -26.39 -0.16
CA ALA A 264 -7.35 -27.06 0.33
C ALA A 264 -8.08 -27.87 -0.78
N ILE A 265 -8.13 -27.32 -2.00
CA ILE A 265 -8.72 -27.98 -3.17
C ILE A 265 -7.93 -29.25 -3.52
N HIS A 266 -6.59 -29.17 -3.60
CA HIS A 266 -5.74 -30.32 -3.92
C HIS A 266 -5.79 -31.40 -2.84
N GLU A 267 -5.79 -31.02 -1.54
CA GLU A 267 -5.93 -31.99 -0.45
C GLU A 267 -7.28 -32.69 -0.42
N ALA A 268 -8.33 -32.07 -0.98
CA ALA A 268 -9.64 -32.69 -1.15
C ALA A 268 -9.71 -33.58 -2.40
N GLY A 269 -8.64 -33.71 -3.19
CA GLY A 269 -8.58 -34.52 -4.40
C GLY A 269 -9.19 -33.85 -5.63
N HIS A 270 -9.45 -32.54 -5.57
CA HIS A 270 -9.96 -31.74 -6.69
C HIS A 270 -8.85 -31.08 -7.49
N LEU A 271 -9.12 -30.75 -8.74
CA LEU A 271 -8.20 -30.12 -9.67
C LEU A 271 -8.62 -28.70 -10.02
N ILE A 272 -7.62 -27.81 -10.16
CA ILE A 272 -7.78 -26.45 -10.66
C ILE A 272 -7.22 -26.37 -12.07
N PRO A 273 -7.97 -25.89 -13.05
CA PRO A 273 -9.38 -25.40 -12.99
C PRO A 273 -10.42 -26.49 -13.29
N GLN A 274 -10.06 -27.79 -13.37
CA GLN A 274 -10.92 -28.84 -13.90
C GLN A 274 -12.20 -29.05 -13.09
N ASP A 275 -12.11 -28.98 -11.77
CA ASP A 275 -13.24 -29.11 -10.86
C ASP A 275 -13.68 -27.73 -10.29
N ILE A 276 -12.72 -26.90 -9.94
CA ILE A 276 -12.98 -25.59 -9.32
C ILE A 276 -12.09 -24.53 -9.97
N SER A 277 -12.70 -23.48 -10.53
CA SER A 277 -11.99 -22.28 -11.00
C SER A 277 -11.65 -21.36 -9.84
N VAL A 278 -10.49 -20.69 -9.89
CA VAL A 278 -10.06 -19.79 -8.82
C VAL A 278 -9.57 -18.46 -9.41
N VAL A 279 -10.03 -17.35 -8.83
CA VAL A 279 -9.53 -16.00 -9.11
C VAL A 279 -8.99 -15.39 -7.83
N GLY A 280 -7.83 -14.71 -7.92
CA GLY A 280 -7.20 -13.98 -6.84
C GLY A 280 -7.28 -12.46 -7.00
N PHE A 281 -6.54 -11.76 -6.14
CA PHE A 281 -6.44 -10.30 -6.13
C PHE A 281 -5.04 -9.86 -5.67
N ASN A 282 -4.51 -8.79 -6.21
CA ASN A 282 -3.22 -8.11 -6.10
C ASN A 282 -2.25 -8.42 -7.25
N ASP A 283 -2.25 -9.61 -7.81
CA ASP A 283 -1.32 -10.08 -8.85
C ASP A 283 0.16 -9.97 -8.46
N THR A 284 0.46 -10.23 -7.18
CA THR A 284 1.83 -10.18 -6.66
C THR A 284 2.56 -11.52 -6.75
N GLU A 285 1.86 -12.63 -6.56
CA GLU A 285 2.39 -13.99 -6.60
C GLU A 285 1.62 -14.91 -7.55
N ALA A 286 0.58 -14.40 -8.20
CA ALA A 286 -0.37 -15.16 -9.01
C ALA A 286 0.30 -16.00 -10.12
N ALA A 287 1.34 -15.45 -10.76
CA ALA A 287 2.05 -16.16 -11.84
C ALA A 287 2.87 -17.36 -11.36
N SER A 288 3.20 -17.44 -10.07
CA SER A 288 4.01 -18.52 -9.49
C SER A 288 3.21 -19.71 -8.98
N LEU A 289 1.88 -19.59 -8.91
CA LEU A 289 1.02 -20.71 -8.54
C LEU A 289 0.90 -21.72 -9.68
N ASN A 290 0.52 -22.94 -9.36
CA ASN A 290 0.35 -24.01 -10.35
C ASN A 290 -1.06 -24.63 -10.25
N PRO A 291 -1.91 -24.42 -11.29
CA PRO A 291 -1.68 -23.60 -12.48
C PRO A 291 -1.55 -22.11 -12.14
N PRO A 292 -0.96 -21.27 -13.06
CA PRO A 292 -0.87 -19.84 -12.86
C PRO A 292 -2.24 -19.20 -12.61
N LEU A 293 -2.34 -18.40 -11.54
CA LEU A 293 -3.60 -17.83 -11.05
C LEU A 293 -4.06 -16.64 -11.90
N THR A 294 -5.30 -16.67 -12.36
CA THR A 294 -6.04 -15.50 -12.82
C THR A 294 -6.24 -14.56 -11.63
N SER A 295 -5.79 -13.31 -11.72
CA SER A 295 -5.83 -12.38 -10.58
C SER A 295 -6.09 -10.95 -11.02
N VAL A 296 -6.72 -10.16 -10.16
CA VAL A 296 -6.87 -8.72 -10.33
C VAL A 296 -5.55 -8.04 -9.99
N ARG A 297 -4.92 -7.44 -10.98
CA ARG A 297 -3.67 -6.69 -10.80
C ARG A 297 -3.93 -5.36 -10.14
N VAL A 298 -3.23 -5.15 -9.03
CA VAL A 298 -3.02 -3.85 -8.41
C VAL A 298 -1.64 -3.34 -8.84
N PHE A 299 -1.56 -2.15 -9.40
CA PHE A 299 -0.30 -1.58 -9.88
C PHE A 299 0.54 -1.03 -8.73
N THR A 300 1.04 -1.93 -7.87
CA THR A 300 1.70 -1.63 -6.60
C THR A 300 2.90 -0.70 -6.74
N GLU A 301 3.72 -0.88 -7.79
CA GLU A 301 4.84 0.04 -8.05
C GLU A 301 4.36 1.45 -8.45
N GLN A 302 3.27 1.56 -9.20
CA GLN A 302 2.68 2.87 -9.54
C GLN A 302 2.12 3.54 -8.28
N ILE A 303 1.52 2.77 -7.38
CA ILE A 303 1.07 3.24 -6.07
C ILE A 303 2.26 3.80 -5.28
N GLY A 304 3.34 3.06 -5.17
CA GLY A 304 4.55 3.50 -4.47
C GLY A 304 5.15 4.78 -5.06
N ARG A 305 5.27 4.84 -6.39
CA ARG A 305 5.72 6.04 -7.12
C ARG A 305 4.80 7.24 -6.89
N GLY A 306 3.48 7.04 -6.95
CA GLY A 306 2.49 8.09 -6.73
C GLY A 306 2.52 8.63 -5.29
N MET A 307 2.59 7.75 -4.29
CA MET A 307 2.72 8.16 -2.89
C MET A 307 4.01 8.95 -2.64
N ALA A 308 5.13 8.51 -3.22
CA ALA A 308 6.40 9.22 -3.10
C ALA A 308 6.36 10.58 -3.82
N ALA A 309 5.68 10.67 -4.97
CA ALA A 309 5.50 11.93 -5.69
C ALA A 309 4.69 12.94 -4.86
N LEU A 310 3.55 12.54 -4.32
CA LEU A 310 2.73 13.36 -3.45
C LEU A 310 3.49 13.80 -2.19
N ALA A 311 4.23 12.88 -1.54
CA ALA A 311 5.05 13.19 -0.38
C ALA A 311 6.16 14.18 -0.72
N PHE A 312 6.84 14.01 -1.87
CA PHE A 312 7.90 14.91 -2.33
C PHE A 312 7.39 16.32 -2.63
N GLU A 313 6.20 16.44 -3.23
CA GLU A 313 5.57 17.74 -3.47
C GLU A 313 5.26 18.47 -2.16
N ARG A 314 4.76 17.77 -1.15
CA ARG A 314 4.44 18.34 0.15
C ARG A 314 5.66 18.86 0.91
N ILE A 315 6.85 18.32 0.66
CA ILE A 315 8.10 18.90 1.22
C ILE A 315 8.31 20.33 0.73
N SER A 316 7.99 20.59 -0.53
CA SER A 316 8.21 21.88 -1.16
C SER A 316 7.02 22.84 -1.04
N ARG A 317 5.82 22.27 -0.91
CA ARG A 317 4.54 23.00 -0.85
C ARG A 317 3.65 22.40 0.25
N PRO A 318 3.93 22.70 1.53
CA PRO A 318 3.18 22.13 2.67
C PRO A 318 1.71 22.58 2.70
N ASP A 319 1.37 23.69 2.04
CA ASP A 319 0.02 24.25 2.00
C ASP A 319 -0.89 23.63 0.93
N LEU A 320 -0.41 22.60 0.21
CA LEU A 320 -1.24 21.88 -0.77
C LEU A 320 -2.47 21.30 -0.09
N GLN A 321 -3.63 21.50 -0.74
CA GLN A 321 -4.87 20.85 -0.32
C GLN A 321 -4.73 19.33 -0.38
N PRO A 322 -5.44 18.60 0.48
CA PRO A 322 -5.52 17.15 0.38
C PRO A 322 -6.02 16.71 -0.99
N GLU A 323 -5.43 15.64 -1.51
CA GLU A 323 -5.81 15.04 -2.80
C GLU A 323 -5.93 13.53 -2.64
N VAL A 324 -7.01 12.96 -3.20
CA VAL A 324 -7.22 11.51 -3.24
C VAL A 324 -7.07 11.04 -4.68
N ILE A 325 -6.06 10.22 -4.93
CA ILE A 325 -5.80 9.63 -6.25
C ILE A 325 -6.21 8.16 -6.23
N THR A 326 -7.08 7.75 -7.16
CA THR A 326 -7.48 6.36 -7.34
C THR A 326 -6.84 5.79 -8.59
N ILE A 327 -6.10 4.68 -8.47
CA ILE A 327 -5.52 3.93 -9.58
C ILE A 327 -6.47 2.79 -9.94
N PRO A 328 -6.84 2.63 -11.22
CA PRO A 328 -7.67 1.50 -11.64
C PRO A 328 -6.92 0.17 -11.47
N THR A 329 -7.69 -0.91 -11.35
CA THR A 329 -7.19 -2.28 -11.35
C THR A 329 -7.39 -2.94 -12.72
N GLN A 330 -6.81 -4.12 -12.93
CA GLN A 330 -6.92 -4.86 -14.20
C GLN A 330 -6.99 -6.37 -13.96
N LEU A 331 -7.98 -7.05 -14.50
CA LEU A 331 -8.01 -8.51 -14.48
C LEU A 331 -6.96 -9.10 -15.43
N VAL A 332 -6.05 -9.90 -14.90
CA VAL A 332 -5.04 -10.66 -15.65
C VAL A 332 -5.46 -12.12 -15.71
N ARG A 333 -5.90 -12.55 -16.87
CA ARG A 333 -6.35 -13.94 -17.10
C ARG A 333 -5.16 -14.87 -17.27
N ARG A 334 -5.23 -16.05 -16.61
CA ARG A 334 -4.25 -17.13 -16.68
C ARG A 334 -4.98 -18.48 -16.73
N GLU A 335 -4.38 -19.53 -16.16
CA GLU A 335 -4.80 -20.92 -16.35
C GLU A 335 -5.70 -21.46 -15.23
N SER A 336 -5.98 -20.70 -14.18
CA SER A 336 -6.77 -21.14 -13.01
C SER A 336 -8.28 -21.11 -13.21
N CYS A 337 -8.75 -20.72 -14.38
CA CYS A 337 -10.17 -20.63 -14.71
C CYS A 337 -10.44 -21.31 -16.06
N ARG A 338 -11.57 -22.00 -16.16
CA ARG A 338 -12.05 -22.60 -17.41
C ARG A 338 -13.55 -22.39 -17.58
N PRO A 339 -14.09 -22.49 -18.82
CA PRO A 339 -15.53 -22.56 -19.01
C PRO A 339 -16.12 -23.78 -18.29
N LEU A 340 -17.23 -23.55 -17.58
CA LEU A 340 -18.05 -24.64 -17.05
C LEU A 340 -18.81 -25.27 -18.24
N LEU A 341 -18.39 -26.45 -18.66
CA LEU A 341 -19.10 -27.18 -19.69
C LEU A 341 -20.47 -27.56 -19.14
N HIS A 342 -21.52 -26.86 -19.57
CA HIS A 342 -22.85 -27.41 -19.43
C HIS A 342 -22.89 -28.69 -20.27
N LEU A 343 -22.99 -29.86 -19.64
CA LEU A 343 -23.46 -31.04 -20.34
C LEU A 343 -24.81 -30.64 -20.89
N GLU A 344 -24.88 -30.35 -22.19
CA GLU A 344 -26.16 -30.25 -22.88
C GLU A 344 -26.93 -31.52 -22.49
N THR A 345 -27.99 -31.35 -21.72
CA THR A 345 -28.96 -32.44 -21.50
C THR A 345 -29.38 -32.86 -22.90
N ALA A 346 -28.93 -34.06 -23.34
CA ALA A 346 -29.32 -34.62 -24.62
C ALA A 346 -30.83 -34.48 -24.77
N PRO A 347 -31.33 -34.03 -25.95
CA PRO A 347 -32.75 -33.86 -26.17
C PRO A 347 -33.48 -35.16 -25.76
N LEU A 348 -34.60 -35.00 -25.08
CA LEU A 348 -35.45 -36.11 -24.55
C LEU A 348 -35.97 -37.06 -25.64
N GLU A 349 -35.69 -36.79 -26.92
CA GLU A 349 -36.17 -37.55 -28.07
C GLU A 349 -35.45 -38.90 -28.32
N ALA A 350 -34.31 -39.16 -27.67
CA ALA A 350 -33.56 -40.42 -27.89
C ALA A 350 -34.00 -41.59 -26.95
N ARG A 351 -34.99 -41.41 -26.08
CA ARG A 351 -35.46 -42.46 -25.14
C ARG A 351 -36.72 -43.20 -25.54
N VAL A 352 -37.28 -42.97 -26.75
CA VAL A 352 -38.56 -43.60 -27.17
C VAL A 352 -38.39 -44.69 -28.25
N SER A 353 -37.19 -44.99 -28.71
CA SER A 353 -37.00 -46.03 -29.76
C SER A 353 -36.23 -47.28 -29.32
N ALA A 354 -36.36 -47.69 -28.05
CA ALA A 354 -35.93 -49.04 -27.60
C ALA A 354 -37.05 -49.71 -26.79
N LYS A 355 -38.08 -50.16 -27.49
CA LYS A 355 -38.99 -51.23 -27.05
C LYS A 355 -39.11 -52.24 -28.15
#